data_5a787ff269a61d61b37ad77e8fcd1e03
#
_entry.id   5a787ff269a61d61b37ad77e8fcd1e03
#
_cell.length_a   1.000
_cell.length_b   1.000
_cell.length_c   1.000
_cell.angle_alpha   90.00
_cell.angle_beta   90.00
_cell.angle_gamma   90.00
#
_symmetry.space_group_name_H-M   'P 1'
#
loop_
_entity.id
_entity.type
_entity.pdbx_description
1 polymer ?
#
loop_
_entity_poly.entity_id
_entity_poly.type
_entity_poly.pdbx_seq_one_letter_code
_entity_poly.pdbx_strand_id
1 'polypeptide(L)'
;MLGTLTFADTDLHSSPPLSTEVIVQRLMAANAQRSQMLRGYRGKRVYHLDYRGIFGSHDATMQVEALYTAPNRKDFKVISESGSKLLINHVLLKLLSSEQEAQEEQTRKELEISPKNYDFALAGTEHTPSGDFYVLAVSPKGKSKYLYRGKFWVDARDFAIARMQGEPAQNPSLWVSHTQIEYRWSKVAGFWLPVHNQSETQVRMGGKAVLTIDYSDYQVTGVTRSDSHGLGENPILPDPSAVSADPH
;
A
#
# COMPACT_ATOMS: atom_id res chain seq x y z
N MET A 1 -13.32 -40.25 -53.83
CA MET A 1 -12.45 -40.32 -52.64
C MET A 1 -12.26 -38.91 -52.12
N LEU A 2 -12.99 -38.55 -51.06
CA LEU A 2 -12.82 -37.25 -50.36
C LEU A 2 -11.89 -37.52 -49.18
N GLY A 3 -10.73 -36.85 -49.19
CA GLY A 3 -9.79 -36.84 -48.08
C GLY A 3 -10.20 -35.78 -47.03
N THR A 4 -10.54 -36.23 -45.84
CA THR A 4 -10.78 -35.40 -44.67
C THR A 4 -9.44 -34.88 -44.12
N LEU A 5 -9.21 -33.56 -44.20
CA LEU A 5 -8.11 -32.90 -43.53
C LEU A 5 -8.47 -32.71 -42.04
N THR A 6 -7.82 -33.48 -41.18
CA THR A 6 -7.85 -33.29 -39.72
C THR A 6 -6.92 -32.16 -39.37
N PHE A 7 -7.46 -31.05 -38.90
CA PHE A 7 -6.66 -29.96 -38.27
C PHE A 7 -6.28 -30.46 -36.86
N ALA A 8 -5.00 -30.64 -36.63
CA ALA A 8 -4.47 -30.86 -35.31
C ALA A 8 -4.64 -29.55 -34.50
N ASP A 9 -5.41 -29.65 -33.44
CA ASP A 9 -5.57 -28.61 -32.44
C ASP A 9 -4.19 -28.41 -31.79
N THR A 10 -3.58 -27.24 -32.06
CA THR A 10 -2.29 -26.88 -31.47
C THR A 10 -2.57 -26.42 -30.05
N ASP A 11 -2.38 -27.34 -29.10
CA ASP A 11 -2.38 -27.00 -27.67
C ASP A 11 -1.45 -25.81 -27.43
N LEU A 12 -2.05 -24.64 -27.21
CA LEU A 12 -1.37 -23.48 -26.72
C LEU A 12 -0.75 -23.84 -25.36
N HIS A 13 0.55 -24.04 -25.35
CA HIS A 13 1.34 -24.28 -24.15
C HIS A 13 1.13 -23.12 -23.18
N SER A 14 0.14 -23.24 -22.31
CA SER A 14 0.06 -22.40 -21.12
C SER A 14 1.28 -22.74 -20.25
N SER A 15 2.20 -21.81 -20.14
CA SER A 15 3.34 -21.96 -19.22
C SER A 15 2.81 -22.37 -17.83
N PRO A 16 3.46 -23.32 -17.14
CA PRO A 16 2.99 -23.75 -15.83
C PRO A 16 2.91 -22.54 -14.89
N PRO A 17 1.88 -22.49 -14.03
CA PRO A 17 1.71 -21.38 -13.09
C PRO A 17 2.97 -21.26 -12.23
N LEU A 18 3.39 -20.01 -11.96
CA LEU A 18 4.56 -19.75 -11.12
C LEU A 18 4.34 -20.31 -9.71
N SER A 19 5.38 -20.89 -9.12
CA SER A 19 5.32 -21.31 -7.72
C SER A 19 5.26 -20.12 -6.76
N THR A 20 4.77 -20.34 -5.55
CA THR A 20 4.72 -19.33 -4.48
C THR A 20 6.08 -18.70 -4.25
N GLU A 21 7.13 -19.50 -4.19
CA GLU A 21 8.51 -19.06 -3.94
C GLU A 21 8.99 -18.10 -5.03
N VAL A 22 8.72 -18.42 -6.28
CA VAL A 22 9.10 -17.57 -7.44
C VAL A 22 8.34 -16.25 -7.41
N ILE A 23 7.03 -16.27 -7.10
CA ILE A 23 6.22 -15.05 -7.00
C ILE A 23 6.76 -14.16 -5.88
N VAL A 24 7.02 -14.71 -4.70
CA VAL A 24 7.55 -13.97 -3.54
C VAL A 24 8.94 -13.42 -3.83
N GLN A 25 9.82 -14.21 -4.45
CA GLN A 25 11.16 -13.76 -4.82
C GLN A 25 11.09 -12.57 -5.80
N ARG A 26 10.25 -12.64 -6.83
CA ARG A 26 10.05 -11.54 -7.78
C ARG A 26 9.43 -10.31 -7.12
N LEU A 27 8.46 -10.48 -6.23
CA LEU A 27 7.88 -9.40 -5.43
C LEU A 27 8.95 -8.67 -4.63
N MET A 28 9.82 -9.40 -3.91
CA MET A 28 10.89 -8.82 -3.11
C MET A 28 11.91 -8.07 -3.98
N ALA A 29 12.35 -8.69 -5.08
CA ALA A 29 13.30 -8.07 -6.01
C ALA A 29 12.73 -6.78 -6.63
N ALA A 30 11.48 -6.82 -7.08
CA ALA A 30 10.80 -5.66 -7.64
C ALA A 30 10.57 -4.55 -6.59
N ASN A 31 10.26 -4.89 -5.33
CA ASN A 31 10.14 -3.92 -4.24
C ASN A 31 11.50 -3.25 -3.95
N ALA A 32 12.58 -4.02 -3.89
CA ALA A 32 13.93 -3.49 -3.68
C ALA A 32 14.33 -2.54 -4.81
N GLN A 33 14.08 -2.89 -6.06
CA GLN A 33 14.36 -2.05 -7.21
C GLN A 33 13.56 -0.73 -7.15
N ARG A 34 12.24 -0.80 -6.91
CA ARG A 34 11.37 0.39 -6.79
C ARG A 34 11.81 1.32 -5.67
N SER A 35 12.21 0.78 -4.51
CA SER A 35 12.68 1.58 -3.38
C SER A 35 14.00 2.31 -3.67
N GLN A 36 14.86 1.76 -4.51
CA GLN A 36 16.09 2.42 -4.96
C GLN A 36 15.83 3.53 -5.97
N MET A 37 14.78 3.39 -6.79
CA MET A 37 14.44 4.36 -7.83
C MET A 37 13.64 5.55 -7.31
N LEU A 38 12.75 5.34 -6.32
CA LEU A 38 11.91 6.40 -5.75
C LEU A 38 12.71 7.29 -4.80
N ARG A 39 12.92 8.55 -5.18
CA ARG A 39 13.64 9.54 -4.34
C ARG A 39 12.71 10.32 -3.44
N GLY A 40 11.50 10.59 -3.90
CA GLY A 40 10.52 11.30 -3.09
C GLY A 40 9.18 11.46 -3.80
N TYR A 41 8.18 11.82 -3.03
CA TYR A 41 6.89 12.28 -3.55
C TYR A 41 6.23 13.21 -2.54
N ARG A 42 5.36 14.08 -3.06
CA ARG A 42 4.35 14.80 -2.30
C ARG A 42 3.00 14.26 -2.68
N GLY A 43 2.06 14.21 -1.73
CA GLY A 43 0.68 13.81 -2.00
C GLY A 43 -0.25 14.31 -0.92
N LYS A 44 -1.55 14.33 -1.21
CA LYS A 44 -2.60 14.65 -0.26
C LYS A 44 -3.22 13.38 0.29
N ARG A 45 -3.69 13.47 1.54
CA ARG A 45 -4.47 12.42 2.20
C ARG A 45 -5.68 13.03 2.87
N VAL A 46 -6.81 12.37 2.74
CA VAL A 46 -8.03 12.70 3.48
C VAL A 46 -8.34 11.52 4.39
N TYR A 47 -8.30 11.77 5.69
CA TYR A 47 -8.70 10.81 6.71
C TYR A 47 -10.15 11.11 7.07
N HIS A 48 -10.98 10.10 7.05
CA HIS A 48 -12.36 10.16 7.52
C HIS A 48 -12.57 9.03 8.53
N LEU A 49 -12.98 9.39 9.75
CA LEU A 49 -13.21 8.45 10.85
C LEU A 49 -14.62 8.60 11.36
N ASP A 50 -15.41 7.54 11.26
CA ASP A 50 -16.74 7.40 11.84
C ASP A 50 -16.69 6.46 13.04
N TYR A 51 -17.18 6.88 14.17
CA TYR A 51 -17.42 6.03 15.34
C TYR A 51 -18.92 5.98 15.66
N ARG A 52 -19.44 4.78 15.87
CA ARG A 52 -20.82 4.54 16.35
C ARG A 52 -20.80 3.53 17.48
N GLY A 53 -21.31 3.91 18.62
CA GLY A 53 -21.30 3.02 19.79
C GLY A 53 -22.04 3.59 21.00
N ILE A 54 -21.78 3.02 22.16
CA ILE A 54 -22.44 3.38 23.42
C ILE A 54 -22.20 4.84 23.85
N PHE A 55 -21.12 5.47 23.37
CA PHE A 55 -20.80 6.87 23.63
C PHE A 55 -21.37 7.82 22.55
N GLY A 56 -22.37 7.34 21.76
CA GLY A 56 -22.96 8.10 20.69
C GLY A 56 -22.27 7.89 19.34
N SER A 57 -22.58 8.77 18.39
CA SER A 57 -21.98 8.80 17.06
C SER A 57 -21.11 10.04 16.94
N HIS A 58 -19.86 9.83 16.52
CA HIS A 58 -18.88 10.88 16.34
C HIS A 58 -18.15 10.66 15.02
N ASP A 59 -17.90 11.73 14.30
CA ASP A 59 -17.07 11.72 13.11
C ASP A 59 -15.91 12.71 13.22
N ALA A 60 -14.88 12.48 12.42
CA ALA A 60 -13.77 13.39 12.27
C ALA A 60 -13.19 13.27 10.86
N THR A 61 -12.81 14.40 10.30
CA THR A 61 -12.09 14.49 9.03
C THR A 61 -10.82 15.28 9.22
N MET A 62 -9.72 14.80 8.62
CA MET A 62 -8.43 15.50 8.63
C MET A 62 -7.80 15.41 7.24
N GLN A 63 -7.41 16.57 6.70
CA GLN A 63 -6.62 16.64 5.47
C GLN A 63 -5.15 16.86 5.79
N VAL A 64 -4.29 16.11 5.11
CA VAL A 64 -2.85 16.11 5.36
C VAL A 64 -2.11 16.17 4.04
N GLU A 65 -1.10 17.02 3.96
CA GLU A 65 -0.05 16.91 2.96
C GLU A 65 1.04 15.97 3.49
N ALA A 66 1.40 14.96 2.71
CA ALA A 66 2.45 14.02 3.04
C ALA A 66 3.63 14.21 2.10
N LEU A 67 4.82 14.33 2.65
CA LEU A 67 6.08 14.39 1.93
C LEU A 67 6.91 13.15 2.27
N TYR A 68 7.27 12.38 1.26
CA TYR A 68 8.24 11.31 1.38
C TYR A 68 9.57 11.71 0.79
N THR A 69 10.64 11.45 1.50
CA THR A 69 12.02 11.62 1.04
C THR A 69 12.80 10.34 1.33
N ALA A 70 13.40 9.77 0.28
CA ALA A 70 14.21 8.56 0.42
C ALA A 70 15.39 8.80 1.39
N PRO A 71 15.84 7.76 2.10
CA PRO A 71 15.36 6.39 1.99
C PRO A 71 14.10 6.07 2.83
N ASN A 72 13.74 6.90 3.83
CA ASN A 72 12.72 6.52 4.81
C ASN A 72 12.10 7.69 5.59
N ARG A 73 12.30 8.94 5.16
CA ARG A 73 11.72 10.09 5.86
C ARG A 73 10.30 10.35 5.34
N LYS A 74 9.34 10.47 6.27
CA LYS A 74 7.99 10.95 5.99
C LYS A 74 7.66 12.11 6.91
N ASP A 75 7.29 13.22 6.31
CA ASP A 75 6.82 14.42 6.99
C ASP A 75 5.33 14.62 6.68
N PHE A 76 4.58 15.11 7.66
CA PHE A 76 3.16 15.36 7.51
C PHE A 76 2.83 16.79 7.93
N LYS A 77 2.04 17.47 7.11
CA LYS A 77 1.49 18.78 7.42
C LYS A 77 -0.04 18.68 7.44
N VAL A 78 -0.64 18.88 8.59
CA VAL A 78 -2.10 18.98 8.70
C VAL A 78 -2.57 20.27 8.05
N ILE A 79 -3.47 20.17 7.09
CA ILE A 79 -4.01 21.28 6.31
C ILE A 79 -5.33 21.75 6.90
N SER A 80 -6.20 20.82 7.27
CA SER A 80 -7.50 21.13 7.88
C SER A 80 -7.99 19.98 8.75
N GLU A 81 -8.83 20.31 9.71
CA GLU A 81 -9.47 19.38 10.62
C GLU A 81 -10.92 19.80 10.85
N SER A 82 -11.84 18.83 10.94
CA SER A 82 -13.24 19.05 11.30
C SER A 82 -13.80 17.87 12.08
N GLY A 83 -14.89 18.10 12.82
CA GLY A 83 -15.55 17.07 13.60
C GLY A 83 -14.99 16.92 15.02
N SER A 84 -15.04 15.72 15.56
CA SER A 84 -14.68 15.41 16.95
C SER A 84 -13.20 15.62 17.26
N LYS A 85 -12.88 16.59 18.12
CA LYS A 85 -11.50 16.85 18.58
C LYS A 85 -10.89 15.66 19.35
N LEU A 86 -11.72 14.87 20.01
CA LEU A 86 -11.28 13.65 20.68
C LEU A 86 -10.77 12.62 19.66
N LEU A 87 -11.51 12.38 18.58
CA LEU A 87 -11.10 11.46 17.53
C LEU A 87 -9.85 11.98 16.78
N ILE A 88 -9.78 13.28 16.53
CA ILE A 88 -8.60 13.89 15.89
C ILE A 88 -7.36 13.66 16.76
N ASN A 89 -7.40 14.09 18.02
CA ASN A 89 -6.23 14.07 18.89
C ASN A 89 -5.78 12.67 19.33
N HIS A 90 -6.74 11.78 19.60
CA HIS A 90 -6.44 10.47 20.14
C HIS A 90 -6.36 9.34 19.12
N VAL A 91 -6.83 9.58 17.89
CA VAL A 91 -6.79 8.58 16.83
C VAL A 91 -6.00 9.09 15.62
N LEU A 92 -6.48 10.14 14.94
CA LEU A 92 -5.90 10.54 13.64
C LEU A 92 -4.46 11.03 13.76
N LEU A 93 -4.14 11.91 14.74
CA LEU A 93 -2.77 12.38 14.96
C LEU A 93 -1.83 11.25 15.42
N LYS A 94 -2.33 10.28 16.19
CA LYS A 94 -1.54 9.10 16.57
C LYS A 94 -1.25 8.16 15.41
N LEU A 95 -2.13 8.08 14.41
CA LEU A 95 -1.85 7.34 13.18
C LEU A 95 -0.68 7.94 12.42
N LEU A 96 -0.60 9.28 12.32
CA LEU A 96 0.55 9.96 11.69
C LEU A 96 1.85 9.66 12.44
N SER A 97 1.85 9.76 13.76
CA SER A 97 3.03 9.43 14.58
C SER A 97 3.45 7.98 14.42
N SER A 98 2.50 7.03 14.45
CA SER A 98 2.79 5.61 14.24
C SER A 98 3.36 5.31 12.85
N GLU A 99 2.93 6.06 11.83
CA GLU A 99 3.50 5.90 10.48
C GLU A 99 4.94 6.44 10.40
N GLN A 100 5.27 7.49 11.16
CA GLN A 100 6.65 7.98 11.28
C GLN A 100 7.53 6.97 12.02
N GLU A 101 7.06 6.42 13.15
CA GLU A 101 7.76 5.36 13.91
C GLU A 101 8.05 4.13 13.04
N ALA A 102 7.10 3.75 12.15
CA ALA A 102 7.27 2.62 11.24
C ALA A 102 8.38 2.84 10.18
N GLN A 103 8.89 4.07 10.02
CA GLN A 103 10.01 4.37 9.12
C GLN A 103 11.37 4.16 9.76
N GLU A 104 11.45 3.96 11.07
CA GLU A 104 12.71 3.63 11.75
C GLU A 104 13.30 2.32 11.19
N GLU A 105 14.62 2.28 11.05
CA GLU A 105 15.30 1.17 10.34
C GLU A 105 15.01 -0.21 10.96
N GLN A 106 15.02 -0.28 12.29
CA GLN A 106 14.71 -1.52 13.00
C GLN A 106 13.29 -1.98 12.75
N THR A 107 12.32 -1.08 12.90
CA THR A 107 10.90 -1.35 12.67
C THR A 107 10.66 -1.80 11.24
N ARG A 108 11.28 -1.13 10.24
CA ARG A 108 11.16 -1.51 8.83
C ARG A 108 11.63 -2.94 8.55
N LYS A 109 12.75 -3.38 9.16
CA LYS A 109 13.24 -4.76 9.00
C LYS A 109 12.26 -5.79 9.57
N GLU A 110 11.59 -5.46 10.68
CA GLU A 110 10.58 -6.30 11.30
C GLU A 110 9.27 -6.35 10.50
N LEU A 111 9.01 -5.32 9.69
CA LEU A 111 7.78 -5.17 8.89
C LEU A 111 7.95 -5.63 7.44
N GLU A 112 9.16 -5.98 7.03
CA GLU A 112 9.45 -6.36 5.65
C GLU A 112 8.58 -7.53 5.20
N ILE A 113 7.97 -7.39 4.01
CA ILE A 113 7.21 -8.46 3.37
C ILE A 113 8.21 -9.46 2.76
N SER A 114 8.62 -10.41 3.56
CA SER A 114 9.61 -11.41 3.20
C SER A 114 9.35 -12.74 3.91
N PRO A 115 9.94 -13.86 3.45
CA PRO A 115 9.85 -15.17 4.12
C PRO A 115 10.41 -15.18 5.54
N LYS A 116 11.17 -14.16 5.94
CA LYS A 116 11.62 -14.00 7.32
C LYS A 116 10.45 -13.68 8.26
N ASN A 117 9.54 -12.83 7.80
CA ASN A 117 8.45 -12.30 8.62
C ASN A 117 7.10 -12.97 8.34
N TYR A 118 6.96 -13.67 7.20
CA TYR A 118 5.71 -14.27 6.75
C TYR A 118 5.88 -15.67 6.19
N ASP A 119 4.86 -16.48 6.38
CA ASP A 119 4.59 -17.65 5.56
C ASP A 119 3.64 -17.26 4.43
N PHE A 120 3.91 -17.75 3.21
CA PHE A 120 3.15 -17.46 2.00
C PHE A 120 2.60 -18.75 1.40
N ALA A 121 1.38 -18.68 0.88
CA ALA A 121 0.78 -19.75 0.08
C ALA A 121 0.04 -19.12 -1.11
N LEU A 122 0.21 -19.67 -2.30
CA LEU A 122 -0.58 -19.26 -3.47
C LEU A 122 -2.02 -19.76 -3.30
N ALA A 123 -2.96 -18.82 -3.12
CA ALA A 123 -4.39 -19.11 -2.99
C ALA A 123 -5.12 -19.15 -4.33
N GLY A 124 -4.49 -18.67 -5.41
CA GLY A 124 -5.04 -18.67 -6.75
C GLY A 124 -4.57 -17.48 -7.59
N THR A 125 -5.27 -17.27 -8.68
CA THR A 125 -5.10 -16.10 -9.57
C THR A 125 -6.45 -15.41 -9.72
N GLU A 126 -6.42 -14.10 -9.91
CA GLU A 126 -7.62 -13.29 -10.18
C GLU A 126 -7.38 -12.48 -11.46
N HIS A 127 -8.34 -12.55 -12.39
CA HIS A 127 -8.33 -11.80 -13.64
C HIS A 127 -9.39 -10.69 -13.55
N THR A 128 -8.98 -9.46 -13.75
CA THR A 128 -9.87 -8.30 -13.71
C THR A 128 -9.63 -7.40 -14.92
N PRO A 129 -10.54 -6.48 -15.25
CA PRO A 129 -10.29 -5.49 -16.30
C PRO A 129 -9.03 -4.63 -16.05
N SER A 130 -8.59 -4.49 -14.80
CA SER A 130 -7.40 -3.74 -14.41
C SER A 130 -6.10 -4.55 -14.52
N GLY A 131 -6.17 -5.86 -14.66
CA GLY A 131 -5.01 -6.75 -14.79
C GLY A 131 -5.19 -8.12 -14.13
N ASP A 132 -4.12 -8.89 -14.21
CA ASP A 132 -4.03 -10.24 -13.65
C ASP A 132 -3.23 -10.19 -12.35
N PHE A 133 -3.68 -10.95 -11.35
CA PHE A 133 -3.09 -10.95 -10.02
C PHE A 133 -2.84 -12.36 -9.51
N TYR A 134 -1.69 -12.57 -8.89
CA TYR A 134 -1.47 -13.70 -8.00
C TYR A 134 -2.04 -13.37 -6.64
N VAL A 135 -2.89 -14.24 -6.08
CA VAL A 135 -3.47 -14.07 -4.74
C VAL A 135 -2.66 -14.90 -3.76
N LEU A 136 -1.89 -14.25 -2.90
CA LEU A 136 -1.10 -14.90 -1.86
C LEU A 136 -1.86 -14.83 -0.52
N ALA A 137 -2.13 -15.98 0.08
CA ALA A 137 -2.48 -16.06 1.49
C ALA A 137 -1.19 -15.84 2.31
N VAL A 138 -1.26 -14.96 3.31
CA VAL A 138 -0.12 -14.58 4.14
C VAL A 138 -0.41 -14.75 5.62
N SER A 139 0.56 -15.31 6.35
CA SER A 139 0.51 -15.49 7.79
C SER A 139 1.77 -14.93 8.42
N PRO A 140 1.68 -13.95 9.34
CA PRO A 140 2.85 -13.39 10.00
C PRO A 140 3.45 -14.39 10.98
N LYS A 141 4.79 -14.44 11.03
CA LYS A 141 5.57 -15.26 11.97
C LYS A 141 5.72 -14.61 13.34
N GLY A 142 5.56 -13.29 13.39
CA GLY A 142 5.64 -12.49 14.61
C GLY A 142 4.31 -11.90 15.04
N LYS A 143 4.27 -11.33 16.25
CA LYS A 143 3.13 -10.58 16.78
C LYS A 143 3.46 -9.08 16.72
N SER A 144 2.79 -8.34 15.86
CA SER A 144 2.92 -6.88 15.73
C SER A 144 1.64 -6.29 15.16
N LYS A 145 1.28 -5.10 15.61
CA LYS A 145 0.18 -4.31 15.05
C LYS A 145 0.42 -3.90 13.58
N TYR A 146 1.64 -4.03 13.09
CA TYR A 146 2.06 -3.67 11.74
C TYR A 146 2.22 -4.86 10.79
N LEU A 147 2.16 -6.09 11.31
CA LEU A 147 2.12 -7.30 10.50
C LEU A 147 0.66 -7.71 10.27
N TYR A 148 0.35 -8.29 9.12
CA TYR A 148 -1.02 -8.58 8.71
C TYR A 148 -1.19 -10.03 8.33
N ARG A 149 -2.30 -10.63 8.74
CA ARG A 149 -2.77 -11.94 8.27
C ARG A 149 -3.90 -11.74 7.28
N GLY A 150 -3.84 -12.40 6.12
CA GLY A 150 -4.89 -12.25 5.13
C GLY A 150 -4.45 -12.61 3.72
N LYS A 151 -4.76 -11.77 2.75
CA LYS A 151 -4.44 -11.98 1.35
C LYS A 151 -3.79 -10.75 0.73
N PHE A 152 -2.79 -10.98 -0.12
CA PHE A 152 -2.16 -9.97 -0.95
C PHE A 152 -2.42 -10.32 -2.42
N TRP A 153 -2.89 -9.35 -3.19
CA TRP A 153 -2.99 -9.39 -4.64
C TRP A 153 -1.75 -8.77 -5.24
N VAL A 154 -0.96 -9.62 -5.88
CA VAL A 154 0.31 -9.23 -6.50
C VAL A 154 0.09 -9.12 -7.99
N ASP A 155 0.29 -7.94 -8.57
CA ASP A 155 0.22 -7.70 -10.01
C ASP A 155 1.17 -8.64 -10.77
N ALA A 156 0.66 -9.33 -11.77
CA ALA A 156 1.39 -10.39 -12.48
C ALA A 156 2.51 -9.86 -13.40
N ARG A 157 2.48 -8.56 -13.76
CA ARG A 157 3.48 -7.91 -14.62
C ARG A 157 4.58 -7.26 -13.81
N ASP A 158 4.17 -6.44 -12.82
CA ASP A 158 5.09 -5.60 -12.04
C ASP A 158 5.58 -6.28 -10.75
N PHE A 159 4.99 -7.41 -10.35
CA PHE A 159 5.23 -8.04 -9.05
C PHE A 159 5.17 -7.00 -7.91
N ALA A 160 4.08 -6.22 -7.91
CA ALA A 160 3.76 -5.24 -6.88
C ALA A 160 2.47 -5.64 -6.17
N ILE A 161 2.37 -5.33 -4.89
CA ILE A 161 1.11 -5.50 -4.17
C ILE A 161 0.15 -4.40 -4.66
N ALA A 162 -0.96 -4.81 -5.30
CA ALA A 162 -2.02 -3.92 -5.75
C ALA A 162 -3.14 -3.79 -4.72
N ARG A 163 -3.36 -4.85 -3.91
CA ARG A 163 -4.38 -4.88 -2.87
C ARG A 163 -3.94 -5.79 -1.73
N MET A 164 -4.34 -5.42 -0.53
CA MET A 164 -4.21 -6.24 0.67
C MET A 164 -5.54 -6.25 1.40
N GLN A 165 -5.97 -7.41 1.87
CA GLN A 165 -7.09 -7.56 2.81
C GLN A 165 -6.69 -8.46 3.95
N GLY A 166 -7.03 -8.08 5.17
CA GLY A 166 -6.72 -8.89 6.32
C GLY A 166 -6.92 -8.20 7.65
N GLU A 167 -6.29 -8.74 8.65
CA GLU A 167 -6.30 -8.24 10.03
C GLU A 167 -4.88 -8.07 10.56
N PRO A 168 -4.62 -7.16 11.49
CA PRO A 168 -3.31 -7.06 12.12
C PRO A 168 -3.01 -8.32 12.94
N ALA A 169 -1.74 -8.74 12.97
CA ALA A 169 -1.29 -9.90 13.76
C ALA A 169 -1.47 -9.70 15.27
N GLN A 170 -1.58 -8.45 15.68
CA GLN A 170 -1.87 -8.04 17.04
C GLN A 170 -2.78 -6.81 17.02
N ASN A 171 -3.82 -6.82 17.87
CA ASN A 171 -4.69 -5.66 18.00
C ASN A 171 -3.89 -4.40 18.38
N PRO A 172 -4.16 -3.24 17.75
CA PRO A 172 -3.41 -2.02 17.99
C PRO A 172 -3.59 -1.44 19.39
N SER A 173 -4.63 -1.84 20.12
CA SER A 173 -4.86 -1.45 21.50
C SER A 173 -5.69 -2.48 22.26
N LEU A 174 -5.69 -2.40 23.61
CA LEU A 174 -6.52 -3.24 24.48
C LEU A 174 -8.03 -3.00 24.31
N TRP A 175 -8.42 -1.84 23.79
CA TRP A 175 -9.83 -1.47 23.54
C TRP A 175 -10.37 -2.01 22.22
N VAL A 176 -9.51 -2.54 21.35
CA VAL A 176 -9.87 -3.12 20.07
C VAL A 176 -10.03 -4.62 20.23
N SER A 177 -11.18 -5.15 19.77
CA SER A 177 -11.42 -6.60 19.75
C SER A 177 -11.07 -7.23 18.40
N HIS A 178 -11.35 -6.53 17.32
CA HIS A 178 -11.14 -7.02 15.97
C HIS A 178 -11.01 -5.84 15.00
N THR A 179 -10.13 -5.96 14.02
CA THR A 179 -9.95 -4.98 12.94
C THR A 179 -9.81 -5.69 11.60
N GLN A 180 -10.63 -5.32 10.64
CA GLN A 180 -10.47 -5.70 9.24
C GLN A 180 -9.88 -4.51 8.48
N ILE A 181 -8.92 -4.78 7.61
CA ILE A 181 -8.22 -3.73 6.86
C ILE A 181 -8.18 -4.10 5.39
N GLU A 182 -8.41 -3.10 4.55
CA GLU A 182 -8.17 -3.18 3.11
C GLU A 182 -7.27 -2.01 2.70
N TYR A 183 -6.18 -2.32 1.99
CA TYR A 183 -5.32 -1.36 1.30
C TYR A 183 -5.38 -1.58 -0.20
N ARG A 184 -5.36 -0.48 -0.97
CA ARG A 184 -5.23 -0.50 -2.43
C ARG A 184 -4.11 0.42 -2.87
N TRP A 185 -3.35 -0.06 -3.84
CA TRP A 185 -2.29 0.68 -4.51
C TRP A 185 -2.58 0.76 -5.99
N SER A 186 -2.14 1.84 -6.63
CA SER A 186 -2.20 2.02 -8.07
C SER A 186 -0.88 2.54 -8.60
N LYS A 187 -0.65 2.34 -9.89
CA LYS A 187 0.56 2.82 -10.55
C LYS A 187 0.41 4.30 -10.87
N VAL A 188 1.21 5.14 -10.23
CA VAL A 188 1.25 6.60 -10.40
C VAL A 188 2.68 6.98 -10.78
N ALA A 189 2.85 7.62 -11.94
CA ALA A 189 4.17 8.01 -12.47
C ALA A 189 5.20 6.84 -12.44
N GLY A 190 4.75 5.62 -12.73
CA GLY A 190 5.59 4.42 -12.76
C GLY A 190 5.80 3.72 -11.40
N PHE A 191 5.32 4.27 -10.29
CA PHE A 191 5.43 3.72 -8.94
C PHE A 191 4.08 3.26 -8.41
N TRP A 192 4.08 2.14 -7.69
CA TRP A 192 2.92 1.66 -6.97
C TRP A 192 2.78 2.43 -5.65
N LEU A 193 1.83 3.37 -5.63
CA LEU A 193 1.56 4.24 -4.48
C LEU A 193 0.17 3.94 -3.92
N PRO A 194 -0.05 4.08 -2.58
CA PRO A 194 -1.37 3.87 -1.99
C PRO A 194 -2.39 4.86 -2.55
N VAL A 195 -3.60 4.38 -2.82
CA VAL A 195 -4.72 5.23 -3.29
C VAL A 195 -5.90 5.17 -2.34
N HIS A 196 -6.04 4.09 -1.58
CA HIS A 196 -7.13 3.92 -0.65
C HIS A 196 -6.74 2.99 0.49
N ASN A 197 -7.18 3.31 1.69
CA ASN A 197 -7.14 2.44 2.86
C ASN A 197 -8.50 2.52 3.55
N GLN A 198 -9.02 1.37 3.98
CA GLN A 198 -10.19 1.30 4.84
C GLN A 198 -9.91 0.32 5.98
N SER A 199 -10.25 0.72 7.20
CA SER A 199 -10.26 -0.19 8.33
C SER A 199 -11.57 -0.13 9.08
N GLU A 200 -12.08 -1.30 9.43
CA GLU A 200 -13.27 -1.48 10.24
C GLU A 200 -12.89 -2.13 11.56
N THR A 201 -13.13 -1.44 12.65
CA THR A 201 -12.67 -1.84 13.99
C THR A 201 -13.85 -2.01 14.93
N GLN A 202 -13.92 -3.17 15.61
CA GLN A 202 -14.85 -3.42 16.70
C GLN A 202 -14.20 -3.01 18.02
N VAL A 203 -14.91 -2.19 18.81
CA VAL A 203 -14.46 -1.68 20.11
C VAL A 203 -15.03 -2.53 21.25
N ARG A 204 -14.20 -2.97 22.20
CA ARG A 204 -14.59 -3.94 23.26
C ARG A 204 -15.75 -3.49 24.13
N MET A 205 -15.88 -2.20 24.41
CA MET A 205 -16.97 -1.65 25.21
C MET A 205 -18.24 -1.34 24.38
N GLY A 206 -18.34 -1.92 23.21
CA GLY A 206 -19.44 -1.68 22.28
C GLY A 206 -19.20 -0.49 21.36
N GLY A 207 -19.34 -0.76 20.09
CA GLY A 207 -19.18 0.22 19.04
C GLY A 207 -18.31 -0.27 17.90
N LYS A 208 -18.42 0.47 16.81
CA LYS A 208 -17.72 0.24 15.56
C LYS A 208 -17.07 1.54 15.13
N ALA A 209 -15.82 1.49 14.73
CA ALA A 209 -15.13 2.59 14.09
C ALA A 209 -14.78 2.19 12.65
N VAL A 210 -15.04 3.09 11.70
CA VAL A 210 -14.63 2.94 10.30
C VAL A 210 -13.70 4.10 9.99
N LEU A 211 -12.47 3.78 9.65
CA LEU A 211 -11.48 4.74 9.16
C LEU A 211 -11.31 4.53 7.66
N THR A 212 -11.41 5.60 6.90
CA THR A 212 -11.05 5.65 5.48
C THR A 212 -9.92 6.66 5.28
N ILE A 213 -8.97 6.32 4.44
CA ILE A 213 -7.89 7.23 4.03
C ILE A 213 -7.83 7.19 2.50
N ASP A 214 -8.15 8.31 1.87
CA ASP A 214 -8.01 8.49 0.43
C ASP A 214 -6.75 9.29 0.12
N TYR A 215 -6.02 8.85 -0.89
CA TYR A 215 -4.72 9.41 -1.27
C TYR A 215 -4.82 9.96 -2.69
N SER A 216 -4.37 11.19 -2.89
CA SER A 216 -4.49 11.91 -4.17
C SER A 216 -3.32 12.85 -4.42
N ASP A 217 -3.35 13.51 -5.58
CA ASP A 217 -2.48 14.61 -5.96
C ASP A 217 -0.97 14.30 -5.84
N TYR A 218 -0.59 13.06 -6.19
CA TYR A 218 0.79 12.64 -6.15
C TYR A 218 1.66 13.39 -7.15
N GLN A 219 2.75 13.95 -6.65
CA GLN A 219 3.84 14.55 -7.41
C GLN A 219 5.12 13.79 -7.03
N VAL A 220 5.66 13.02 -7.96
CA VAL A 220 6.93 12.30 -7.74
C VAL A 220 8.07 13.27 -7.96
N THR A 221 8.89 13.50 -6.92
CA THR A 221 9.91 14.56 -6.86
C THR A 221 11.33 14.05 -7.05
N GLY A 222 11.54 12.94 -7.67
CA GLY A 222 12.86 12.45 -8.02
C GLY A 222 12.86 10.98 -8.37
N VAL A 223 13.47 10.69 -9.49
CA VAL A 223 13.66 9.32 -9.98
C VAL A 223 15.13 9.15 -10.33
N THR A 224 15.80 8.14 -9.79
CA THR A 224 17.13 7.79 -10.27
C THR A 224 16.94 7.09 -11.61
N ARG A 225 17.50 7.63 -12.69
CA ARG A 225 17.65 6.87 -13.93
C ARG A 225 18.55 5.67 -13.62
N SER A 226 17.99 4.48 -13.62
CA SER A 226 18.76 3.28 -13.86
C SER A 226 19.17 3.33 -15.33
N ASP A 227 20.42 3.02 -15.65
CA ASP A 227 20.93 2.90 -17.02
C ASP A 227 20.21 1.78 -17.77
N SER A 228 18.95 1.99 -18.08
CA SER A 228 18.14 1.13 -18.91
C SER A 228 18.16 1.70 -20.33
N HIS A 229 18.98 1.13 -21.15
CA HIS A 229 18.81 1.18 -22.59
C HIS A 229 17.35 0.82 -22.93
N GLY A 230 16.58 1.81 -23.35
CA GLY A 230 15.33 1.62 -24.09
C GLY A 230 14.02 1.71 -23.32
N LEU A 231 13.71 2.85 -22.70
CA LEU A 231 12.32 3.28 -22.50
C LEU A 231 12.26 4.80 -22.73
N GLY A 232 11.29 5.22 -23.53
CA GLY A 232 11.13 6.55 -24.06
C GLY A 232 11.22 7.68 -23.04
N GLU A 233 11.63 8.83 -23.51
CA GLU A 233 11.79 10.07 -22.77
C GLU A 233 10.52 10.44 -22.00
N ASN A 234 10.61 10.37 -20.65
CA ASN A 234 9.63 11.02 -19.81
C ASN A 234 10.09 12.46 -19.53
N PRO A 235 9.21 13.45 -19.65
CA PRO A 235 9.55 14.84 -19.40
C PRO A 235 10.03 15.03 -17.95
N ILE A 236 11.17 15.70 -17.81
CA ILE A 236 11.73 16.17 -16.56
C ILE A 236 10.78 17.23 -16.02
N LEU A 237 10.14 16.98 -14.87
CA LEU A 237 9.40 18.02 -14.18
C LEU A 237 10.40 19.02 -13.57
N PRO A 238 10.16 20.34 -13.68
CA PRO A 238 11.06 21.36 -13.17
C PRO A 238 11.21 21.29 -11.65
N ASP A 239 12.44 21.53 -11.20
CA ASP A 239 12.81 21.63 -9.78
C ASP A 239 12.04 22.78 -9.12
N PRO A 240 11.23 22.53 -8.07
CA PRO A 240 10.49 23.57 -7.37
C PRO A 240 11.37 24.52 -6.53
N SER A 241 12.68 24.27 -6.40
CA SER A 241 13.60 25.17 -5.71
C SER A 241 14.05 26.38 -6.53
N ALA A 242 13.69 26.47 -7.82
CA ALA A 242 14.06 27.56 -8.71
C ALA A 242 13.16 28.81 -8.62
N VAL A 243 12.18 28.84 -7.71
CA VAL A 243 11.30 30.00 -7.47
C VAL A 243 11.47 30.48 -6.05
N SER A 244 12.65 31.01 -5.72
CA SER A 244 12.85 31.96 -4.63
C SER A 244 14.12 32.77 -4.90
N ALA A 245 14.03 33.64 -5.86
CA ALA A 245 14.89 34.83 -5.92
C ALA A 245 13.94 36.01 -5.88
N ASP A 246 13.73 36.53 -4.70
CA ASP A 246 13.06 37.80 -4.44
C ASP A 246 14.06 38.93 -4.73
N PRO A 247 13.73 39.94 -5.51
CA PRO A 247 14.44 41.20 -5.51
C PRO A 247 13.63 42.26 -4.77
N HIS A 248 14.19 42.75 -3.69
CA HIS A 248 13.90 43.97 -2.93
C HIS A 248 12.66 44.01 -2.03
#